data_782409987b06ee00d1f8291d1e1cd3b5
#
_entry.id   782409987b06ee00d1f8291d1e1cd3b5
#
_cell.length_a   1.000
_cell.length_b   1.000
_cell.length_c   1.000
_cell.angle_alpha   90.00
_cell.angle_beta   90.00
_cell.angle_gamma   90.00
#
_symmetry.space_group_name_H-M   'P 1'
#
loop_
_entity.id
_entity.type
_entity.pdbx_description
1 polymer ?
#
loop_
_entity_poly.entity_id
_entity_poly.type
_entity_poly.pdbx_seq_one_letter_code
_entity_poly.pdbx_strand_id
1 'polypeptide(L)'
;KRQYEYDELGQISSKSIDGGLTHAKYRYNLQGWITRIEDVDFVQNLYYESLMGNYGKVRYNGNVSAMNWTYRTDTDTIVNGYRFTYDAHDRLASAYSVTGSDFSSGRYHVEYEYDKHGNMVNLYRNGGKGGMIDEMNWSYEGNRVVEITDMVGEQGRYDMKEYRDYNHNGLDYFSVSYTHLTLPTTE
;
A
#
# COMPACT_ATOMS: atom_id res chain seq x y z
N LYS A 1 -2.71 24.28 -16.41
CA LYS A 1 -3.63 24.87 -15.43
C LYS A 1 -4.38 23.75 -14.72
N ARG A 2 -4.58 23.84 -13.38
CA ARG A 2 -5.41 22.91 -12.60
C ARG A 2 -6.79 23.50 -12.42
N GLN A 3 -7.82 22.66 -12.57
CA GLN A 3 -9.23 23.03 -12.31
C GLN A 3 -9.82 21.98 -11.37
N TYR A 4 -10.69 22.43 -10.46
CA TYR A 4 -11.40 21.60 -9.50
C TYR A 4 -12.89 21.93 -9.58
N GLU A 5 -13.72 20.91 -9.51
CA GLU A 5 -15.14 21.02 -9.30
C GLU A 5 -15.51 20.40 -7.96
N TYR A 6 -16.57 20.88 -7.35
CA TYR A 6 -17.01 20.44 -6.03
C TYR A 6 -18.47 19.97 -6.13
N ASP A 7 -18.82 19.03 -5.29
CA ASP A 7 -20.21 18.61 -5.10
C ASP A 7 -20.99 19.58 -4.17
N GLU A 8 -22.26 19.26 -3.92
CA GLU A 8 -23.13 20.07 -3.06
C GLU A 8 -22.66 20.09 -1.59
N LEU A 9 -21.82 19.16 -1.16
CA LEU A 9 -21.25 19.07 0.18
C LEU A 9 -19.88 19.76 0.27
N GLY A 10 -19.39 20.35 -0.84
CA GLY A 10 -18.08 21.00 -0.91
C GLY A 10 -16.91 20.03 -1.04
N GLN A 11 -17.15 18.76 -1.38
CA GLN A 11 -16.12 17.77 -1.65
C GLN A 11 -15.69 17.85 -3.12
N ILE A 12 -14.41 17.57 -3.43
CA ILE A 12 -13.91 17.59 -4.81
C ILE A 12 -14.60 16.49 -5.62
N SER A 13 -15.45 16.85 -6.56
CA SER A 13 -16.12 15.92 -7.48
C SER A 13 -15.28 15.60 -8.71
N SER A 14 -14.50 16.59 -9.18
CA SER A 14 -13.56 16.38 -10.28
C SER A 14 -12.30 17.23 -10.17
N LYS A 15 -11.24 16.77 -10.81
CA LYS A 15 -9.98 17.47 -10.98
C LYS A 15 -9.48 17.29 -12.40
N SER A 16 -9.19 18.38 -13.09
CA SER A 16 -8.53 18.33 -14.41
C SER A 16 -7.21 19.08 -14.41
N ILE A 17 -6.28 18.62 -15.24
CA ILE A 17 -4.94 19.22 -15.42
C ILE A 17 -4.74 19.45 -16.93
N ASP A 18 -4.15 20.61 -17.24
CA ASP A 18 -3.70 20.99 -18.59
C ASP A 18 -4.74 20.78 -19.72
N GLY A 19 -5.94 21.33 -19.50
CA GLY A 19 -6.97 21.33 -20.54
C GLY A 19 -7.61 19.98 -20.85
N GLY A 20 -7.45 18.99 -19.95
CA GLY A 20 -8.11 17.68 -20.09
C GLY A 20 -7.14 16.51 -20.33
N LEU A 21 -5.84 16.71 -20.21
CA LEU A 21 -4.85 15.63 -20.24
C LEU A 21 -5.11 14.57 -19.15
N THR A 22 -5.60 14.98 -17.99
CA THR A 22 -6.15 14.11 -16.96
C THR A 22 -7.46 14.69 -16.46
N HIS A 23 -8.45 13.83 -16.23
CA HIS A 23 -9.76 14.21 -15.73
C HIS A 23 -10.24 13.20 -14.69
N ALA A 24 -9.71 13.33 -13.47
CA ALA A 24 -10.08 12.45 -12.37
C ALA A 24 -11.42 12.87 -11.75
N LYS A 25 -12.34 11.93 -11.62
CA LYS A 25 -13.61 12.05 -10.90
C LYS A 25 -13.55 11.31 -9.59
N TYR A 26 -14.18 11.85 -8.56
CA TYR A 26 -14.21 11.31 -7.20
C TYR A 26 -15.64 11.02 -6.77
N ARG A 27 -15.85 9.93 -6.05
CA ARG A 27 -17.11 9.62 -5.38
C ARG A 27 -16.85 9.33 -3.91
N TYR A 28 -17.80 9.69 -3.08
CA TYR A 28 -17.72 9.55 -1.63
C TYR A 28 -18.93 8.76 -1.12
N ASN A 29 -18.79 8.19 0.06
CA ASN A 29 -19.93 7.67 0.83
C ASN A 29 -20.51 8.77 1.73
N LEU A 30 -21.51 8.41 2.52
CA LEU A 30 -22.18 9.36 3.44
C LEU A 30 -21.25 9.92 4.53
N GLN A 31 -20.19 9.21 4.86
CA GLN A 31 -19.18 9.65 5.83
C GLN A 31 -18.13 10.58 5.22
N GLY A 32 -18.20 10.82 3.91
CA GLY A 32 -17.22 11.64 3.20
C GLY A 32 -15.94 10.88 2.83
N TRP A 33 -15.92 9.56 2.92
CA TRP A 33 -14.75 8.76 2.51
C TRP A 33 -14.80 8.48 1.01
N ILE A 34 -13.65 8.60 0.33
CA ILE A 34 -13.54 8.32 -1.10
C ILE A 34 -13.85 6.84 -1.34
N THR A 35 -14.84 6.57 -2.20
CA THR A 35 -15.20 5.20 -2.61
C THR A 35 -14.77 4.88 -4.03
N ARG A 36 -14.56 5.91 -4.89
CA ARG A 36 -14.12 5.72 -6.26
C ARG A 36 -13.31 6.89 -6.76
N ILE A 37 -12.25 6.59 -7.48
CA ILE A 37 -11.47 7.51 -8.29
C ILE A 37 -11.48 6.98 -9.71
N GLU A 38 -11.82 7.82 -10.69
CA GLU A 38 -11.97 7.42 -12.08
C GLU A 38 -11.31 8.46 -12.99
N ASP A 39 -10.35 8.03 -13.79
CA ASP A 39 -9.76 8.80 -14.89
C ASP A 39 -9.96 8.01 -16.19
N VAL A 40 -9.52 8.52 -17.33
CA VAL A 40 -9.74 7.97 -18.67
C VAL A 40 -9.39 6.48 -18.75
N ASP A 41 -8.19 6.11 -18.28
CA ASP A 41 -7.67 4.75 -18.38
C ASP A 41 -7.49 4.07 -17.03
N PHE A 42 -7.87 4.73 -15.94
CA PHE A 42 -7.68 4.23 -14.58
C PHE A 42 -8.96 4.37 -13.75
N VAL A 43 -9.32 3.30 -13.07
CA VAL A 43 -10.41 3.30 -12.10
C VAL A 43 -9.92 2.62 -10.82
N GLN A 44 -10.12 3.26 -9.68
CA GLN A 44 -9.89 2.68 -8.36
C GLN A 44 -11.19 2.71 -7.54
N ASN A 45 -11.51 1.61 -6.88
CA ASN A 45 -12.58 1.53 -5.92
C ASN A 45 -12.02 1.19 -4.54
N LEU A 46 -12.55 1.84 -3.51
CA LEU A 46 -12.25 1.59 -2.10
C LEU A 46 -13.53 1.14 -1.40
N TYR A 47 -13.41 0.09 -0.63
CA TYR A 47 -14.52 -0.55 0.08
C TYR A 47 -14.32 -0.39 1.58
N TYR A 48 -15.38 -0.05 2.28
CA TYR A 48 -15.44 0.15 3.74
C TYR A 48 -16.55 -0.72 4.34
N GLU A 49 -17.78 -0.23 4.30
CA GLU A 49 -19.00 -0.93 4.78
C GLU A 49 -19.55 -1.95 3.76
N SER A 50 -18.98 -2.05 2.59
CA SER A 50 -19.35 -3.00 1.54
C SER A 50 -18.23 -3.98 1.27
N LEU A 51 -18.56 -5.13 0.72
CA LEU A 51 -17.60 -6.14 0.31
C LEU A 51 -17.14 -5.91 -1.14
N MET A 52 -15.91 -6.24 -1.42
CA MET A 52 -15.42 -6.40 -2.80
C MET A 52 -15.79 -7.81 -3.27
N GLY A 53 -16.97 -7.96 -3.89
CA GLY A 53 -17.55 -9.28 -4.18
C GLY A 53 -17.83 -10.04 -2.86
N ASN A 54 -17.21 -11.21 -2.68
CA ASN A 54 -17.31 -12.01 -1.45
C ASN A 54 -16.12 -11.83 -0.51
N TYR A 55 -15.27 -10.82 -0.74
CA TYR A 55 -13.99 -10.67 -0.06
C TYR A 55 -13.94 -9.43 0.83
N GLY A 56 -13.13 -9.55 1.88
CA GLY A 56 -12.95 -8.50 2.86
C GLY A 56 -13.87 -8.68 4.07
N LYS A 57 -13.73 -7.81 5.04
CA LYS A 57 -14.58 -7.68 6.24
C LYS A 57 -14.99 -6.23 6.36
N VAL A 58 -16.27 -5.95 6.32
CA VAL A 58 -16.81 -4.58 6.44
C VAL A 58 -16.23 -3.83 7.63
N ARG A 59 -15.96 -2.54 7.44
CA ARG A 59 -15.39 -1.62 8.41
C ARG A 59 -16.22 -0.35 8.46
N TYR A 60 -16.54 0.11 9.66
CA TYR A 60 -17.36 1.31 9.89
C TYR A 60 -16.57 2.43 10.56
N ASN A 61 -15.27 2.22 10.77
CA ASN A 61 -14.36 3.15 11.44
C ASN A 61 -13.47 3.97 10.49
N GLY A 62 -13.69 3.87 9.17
CA GLY A 62 -12.90 4.54 8.14
C GLY A 62 -11.72 3.73 7.62
N ASN A 63 -11.46 2.55 8.18
CA ASN A 63 -10.46 1.64 7.63
C ASN A 63 -10.96 1.02 6.32
N VAL A 64 -10.12 1.05 5.28
CA VAL A 64 -10.43 0.42 3.99
C VAL A 64 -10.43 -1.10 4.15
N SER A 65 -11.56 -1.76 3.87
CA SER A 65 -11.67 -3.23 3.96
C SER A 65 -11.04 -3.94 2.77
N ALA A 66 -11.17 -3.33 1.60
CA ALA A 66 -10.59 -3.80 0.35
C ALA A 66 -10.45 -2.63 -0.64
N MET A 67 -9.61 -2.81 -1.65
CA MET A 67 -9.58 -1.92 -2.81
C MET A 67 -9.31 -2.72 -4.06
N ASN A 68 -9.78 -2.24 -5.19
CA ASN A 68 -9.33 -2.71 -6.49
C ASN A 68 -9.04 -1.51 -7.41
N TRP A 69 -8.23 -1.77 -8.39
CA TRP A 69 -8.02 -0.83 -9.48
C TRP A 69 -7.95 -1.56 -10.81
N THR A 70 -8.37 -0.85 -11.82
CA THR A 70 -8.40 -1.31 -13.20
C THR A 70 -7.72 -0.25 -14.04
N TYR A 71 -6.84 -0.68 -14.92
CA TYR A 71 -6.35 0.17 -15.99
C TYR A 71 -6.48 -0.54 -17.32
N ARG A 72 -6.78 0.25 -18.35
CA ARG A 72 -6.93 -0.21 -19.71
C ARG A 72 -5.60 -0.08 -20.42
N THR A 73 -5.24 -1.10 -21.15
CA THR A 73 -4.20 -1.07 -22.18
C THR A 73 -4.88 -1.12 -23.54
N ASP A 74 -4.13 -0.93 -24.61
CA ASP A 74 -4.66 -1.05 -25.99
C ASP A 74 -5.28 -2.43 -26.26
N THR A 75 -4.88 -3.47 -25.54
CA THR A 75 -5.29 -4.86 -25.77
C THR A 75 -6.11 -5.47 -24.64
N ASP A 76 -5.96 -5.00 -23.41
CA ASP A 76 -6.51 -5.65 -22.22
C ASP A 76 -6.96 -4.67 -21.13
N THR A 77 -7.77 -5.21 -20.23
CA THR A 77 -8.12 -4.56 -18.95
C THR A 77 -7.52 -5.36 -17.81
N ILE A 78 -6.57 -4.75 -17.12
CA ILE A 78 -5.91 -5.37 -15.97
C ILE A 78 -6.64 -4.97 -14.70
N VAL A 79 -7.10 -5.96 -13.93
CA VAL A 79 -7.75 -5.79 -12.64
C VAL A 79 -6.83 -6.30 -11.55
N ASN A 80 -6.49 -5.42 -10.63
CA ASN A 80 -5.73 -5.75 -9.42
C ASN A 80 -6.45 -5.24 -8.20
N GLY A 81 -6.09 -5.76 -7.04
CA GLY A 81 -6.69 -5.30 -5.80
C GLY A 81 -5.98 -5.84 -4.57
N TYR A 82 -6.44 -5.35 -3.42
CA TYR A 82 -6.08 -5.84 -2.10
C TYR A 82 -7.31 -5.98 -1.21
N ARG A 83 -7.30 -6.99 -0.36
CA ARG A 83 -8.12 -7.04 0.85
C ARG A 83 -7.23 -6.81 2.06
N PHE A 84 -7.73 -6.06 3.03
CA PHE A 84 -6.99 -5.69 4.21
C PHE A 84 -7.54 -6.37 5.45
N THR A 85 -6.65 -6.74 6.36
CA THR A 85 -7.03 -7.13 7.73
C THR A 85 -6.37 -6.18 8.72
N TYR A 86 -6.99 -6.07 9.88
CA TYR A 86 -6.55 -5.17 10.94
C TYR A 86 -6.52 -5.94 12.25
N ASP A 87 -5.62 -5.56 13.13
CA ASP A 87 -5.53 -6.09 14.48
C ASP A 87 -6.61 -5.51 15.41
N ALA A 88 -6.56 -5.88 16.69
CA ALA A 88 -7.51 -5.43 17.70
C ALA A 88 -7.42 -3.91 18.01
N HIS A 89 -6.37 -3.23 17.57
CA HIS A 89 -6.17 -1.79 17.73
C HIS A 89 -6.42 -1.04 16.42
N ASP A 90 -7.08 -1.68 15.42
CA ASP A 90 -7.34 -1.13 14.09
C ASP A 90 -6.10 -0.77 13.28
N ARG A 91 -4.93 -1.36 13.59
CA ARG A 91 -3.71 -1.22 12.80
C ARG A 91 -3.71 -2.24 11.67
N LEU A 92 -3.15 -1.90 10.52
CA LEU A 92 -3.07 -2.79 9.36
C LEU A 92 -2.23 -4.03 9.71
N ALA A 93 -2.85 -5.21 9.72
CA ALA A 93 -2.18 -6.47 10.00
C ALA A 93 -1.77 -7.21 8.72
N SER A 94 -2.57 -7.14 7.65
CA SER A 94 -2.16 -7.71 6.37
C SER A 94 -2.84 -7.05 5.18
N ALA A 95 -2.17 -7.17 4.03
CA ALA A 95 -2.69 -6.81 2.72
C ALA A 95 -2.54 -8.01 1.78
N TYR A 96 -3.67 -8.67 1.45
CA TYR A 96 -3.71 -9.80 0.53
C TYR A 96 -4.00 -9.31 -0.88
N SER A 97 -3.05 -9.53 -1.78
CA SER A 97 -3.21 -9.17 -3.19
C SER A 97 -4.25 -10.04 -3.89
N VAL A 98 -4.93 -9.41 -4.83
CA VAL A 98 -5.93 -10.01 -5.71
C VAL A 98 -5.59 -9.60 -7.13
N THR A 99 -5.45 -10.55 -8.03
CA THR A 99 -5.23 -10.28 -9.46
C THR A 99 -6.23 -11.09 -10.27
N GLY A 100 -7.10 -10.42 -11.01
CA GLY A 100 -8.21 -11.08 -11.72
C GLY A 100 -9.12 -11.82 -10.72
N SER A 101 -9.28 -13.14 -10.92
CA SER A 101 -10.02 -14.03 -10.03
C SER A 101 -9.12 -14.83 -9.06
N ASP A 102 -7.81 -14.62 -9.10
CA ASP A 102 -6.85 -15.39 -8.29
C ASP A 102 -6.56 -14.68 -6.97
N PHE A 103 -7.07 -15.27 -5.89
CA PHE A 103 -6.85 -14.83 -4.51
C PHE A 103 -5.88 -15.74 -3.74
N SER A 104 -5.37 -16.78 -4.38
CA SER A 104 -4.61 -17.85 -3.72
C SER A 104 -3.12 -17.80 -4.00
N SER A 105 -2.68 -16.98 -4.93
CA SER A 105 -1.29 -16.98 -5.40
C SER A 105 -0.27 -16.54 -4.35
N GLY A 106 -0.69 -15.87 -3.28
CA GLY A 106 0.21 -15.26 -2.28
C GLY A 106 1.12 -14.16 -2.84
N ARG A 107 0.93 -13.79 -4.12
CA ARG A 107 1.73 -12.76 -4.80
C ARG A 107 1.49 -11.41 -4.17
N TYR A 108 2.55 -10.63 -3.95
CA TYR A 108 2.49 -9.29 -3.35
C TYR A 108 1.76 -9.23 -2.00
N HIS A 109 1.66 -10.35 -1.30
CA HIS A 109 1.11 -10.40 0.04
C HIS A 109 2.05 -9.70 1.01
N VAL A 110 1.48 -8.96 1.97
CA VAL A 110 2.24 -8.27 3.03
C VAL A 110 1.56 -8.52 4.37
N GLU A 111 2.36 -8.83 5.39
CA GLU A 111 1.92 -8.94 6.79
C GLU A 111 2.76 -8.03 7.68
N TYR A 112 2.12 -7.51 8.73
CA TYR A 112 2.71 -6.61 9.70
C TYR A 112 2.45 -7.08 11.11
N GLU A 113 3.48 -7.06 11.96
CA GLU A 113 3.34 -7.30 13.39
C GLU A 113 3.81 -6.09 14.19
N TYR A 114 3.16 -5.86 15.32
CA TYR A 114 3.41 -4.68 16.16
C TYR A 114 3.56 -5.09 17.62
N ASP A 115 4.40 -4.36 18.33
CA ASP A 115 4.46 -4.46 19.77
C ASP A 115 3.24 -3.77 20.45
N LYS A 116 3.18 -3.86 21.78
CA LYS A 116 2.14 -3.24 22.60
C LYS A 116 2.15 -1.70 22.56
N HIS A 117 3.25 -1.09 22.13
CA HIS A 117 3.39 0.37 22.02
C HIS A 117 3.02 0.88 20.62
N GLY A 118 2.78 -0.03 19.66
CA GLY A 118 2.46 0.30 18.28
C GLY A 118 3.68 0.38 17.36
N ASN A 119 4.87 0.05 17.84
CA ASN A 119 6.03 -0.05 16.98
C ASN A 119 5.92 -1.30 16.10
N MET A 120 6.26 -1.20 14.81
CA MET A 120 6.31 -2.35 13.91
C MET A 120 7.52 -3.20 14.28
N VAL A 121 7.31 -4.48 14.58
CA VAL A 121 8.38 -5.42 14.95
C VAL A 121 8.72 -6.38 13.83
N ASN A 122 7.75 -6.76 13.00
CA ASN A 122 7.98 -7.61 11.84
C ASN A 122 7.22 -7.13 10.63
N LEU A 123 7.81 -7.34 9.45
CA LEU A 123 7.21 -7.18 8.14
C LEU A 123 7.56 -8.40 7.29
N TYR A 124 6.55 -9.05 6.74
CA TYR A 124 6.71 -10.13 5.77
C TYR A 124 6.14 -9.68 4.43
N ARG A 125 6.90 -9.85 3.34
CA ARG A 125 6.44 -9.45 2.02
C ARG A 125 6.79 -10.48 0.96
N ASN A 126 5.81 -10.78 0.12
CA ASN A 126 5.96 -11.69 -1.02
C ASN A 126 6.15 -10.91 -2.32
N GLY A 127 6.95 -11.46 -3.20
CA GLY A 127 7.16 -10.95 -4.56
C GLY A 127 6.10 -11.40 -5.55
N GLY A 128 6.29 -11.00 -6.80
CA GLY A 128 5.37 -11.28 -7.90
C GLY A 128 5.21 -12.75 -8.27
N LYS A 129 6.05 -13.65 -7.77
CA LYS A 129 5.93 -15.11 -7.93
C LYS A 129 5.35 -15.81 -6.70
N GLY A 130 4.97 -15.06 -5.65
CA GLY A 130 4.42 -15.60 -4.42
C GLY A 130 5.48 -16.05 -3.40
N GLY A 131 6.77 -16.03 -3.76
CA GLY A 131 7.87 -16.28 -2.81
C GLY A 131 8.11 -15.08 -1.90
N MET A 132 8.55 -15.34 -0.68
CA MET A 132 8.95 -14.29 0.29
C MET A 132 10.20 -13.56 -0.23
N ILE A 133 10.15 -12.23 -0.22
CA ILE A 133 11.26 -11.36 -0.66
C ILE A 133 11.81 -10.52 0.48
N ASP A 134 11.03 -10.30 1.54
CA ASP A 134 11.48 -9.66 2.77
C ASP A 134 10.89 -10.36 3.99
N GLU A 135 11.71 -10.56 5.01
CA GLU A 135 11.36 -10.92 6.36
C GLU A 135 12.13 -9.98 7.29
N MET A 136 11.57 -8.79 7.47
CA MET A 136 12.24 -7.72 8.20
C MET A 136 11.87 -7.74 9.67
N ASN A 137 12.87 -7.60 10.53
CA ASN A 137 12.71 -7.49 11.98
C ASN A 137 13.26 -6.16 12.47
N TRP A 138 12.52 -5.49 13.35
CA TRP A 138 12.92 -4.24 14.00
C TRP A 138 13.17 -4.46 15.48
N SER A 139 14.32 -4.03 15.95
CA SER A 139 14.64 -3.96 17.38
C SER A 139 14.59 -2.53 17.87
N TYR A 140 14.07 -2.34 19.09
CA TYR A 140 13.85 -1.04 19.68
C TYR A 140 14.50 -0.89 21.04
N GLU A 141 14.97 0.31 21.32
CA GLU A 141 15.32 0.79 22.66
C GLU A 141 14.32 1.88 23.05
N GLY A 142 13.33 1.54 23.88
CA GLY A 142 12.12 2.35 24.03
C GLY A 142 11.32 2.40 22.73
N ASN A 143 11.13 3.58 22.16
CA ASN A 143 10.48 3.78 20.85
C ASN A 143 11.47 4.14 19.73
N ARG A 144 12.77 4.03 20.01
CA ARG A 144 13.82 4.30 19.04
C ARG A 144 14.25 3.00 18.36
N VAL A 145 14.16 2.92 17.04
CA VAL A 145 14.72 1.81 16.27
C VAL A 145 16.23 1.78 16.46
N VAL A 146 16.78 0.65 16.84
CA VAL A 146 18.22 0.44 17.00
C VAL A 146 18.78 -0.49 15.94
N GLU A 147 17.96 -1.39 15.40
CA GLU A 147 18.38 -2.34 14.39
C GLU A 147 17.21 -2.72 13.47
N ILE A 148 17.50 -2.91 12.19
CA ILE A 148 16.61 -3.50 11.21
C ILE A 148 17.38 -4.61 10.52
N THR A 149 16.86 -5.83 10.52
CA THR A 149 17.46 -6.99 9.86
C THR A 149 16.47 -7.58 8.86
N ASP A 150 16.98 -8.04 7.72
CA ASP A 150 16.22 -8.85 6.77
C ASP A 150 16.73 -10.28 6.83
N MET A 151 15.85 -11.23 7.09
CA MET A 151 16.18 -12.66 7.24
C MET A 151 16.11 -13.42 5.91
N VAL A 152 15.57 -12.82 4.85
CA VAL A 152 15.53 -13.43 3.51
C VAL A 152 16.89 -13.23 2.85
N GLY A 153 17.54 -14.33 2.50
CA GLY A 153 18.83 -14.31 1.79
C GLY A 153 18.70 -13.72 0.37
N GLU A 154 19.86 -13.47 -0.26
CA GLU A 154 19.95 -12.79 -1.57
C GLU A 154 19.05 -13.34 -2.68
N GLN A 155 18.60 -14.58 -2.60
CA GLN A 155 17.76 -15.25 -3.59
C GLN A 155 16.31 -14.72 -3.61
N GLY A 156 15.81 -14.16 -2.51
CA GLY A 156 14.49 -13.52 -2.42
C GLY A 156 14.42 -12.16 -3.13
N ARG A 157 15.53 -11.49 -3.28
CA ARG A 157 15.65 -10.13 -3.84
C ARG A 157 15.44 -10.02 -5.34
N TYR A 158 15.69 -11.09 -6.10
CA TYR A 158 15.65 -11.03 -7.57
C TYR A 158 14.25 -10.91 -8.16
N ASP A 159 13.21 -11.09 -7.36
CA ASP A 159 11.81 -10.96 -7.82
C ASP A 159 11.30 -9.50 -7.80
N MET A 160 12.01 -8.57 -7.19
CA MET A 160 11.70 -7.14 -7.24
C MET A 160 12.69 -6.40 -8.12
N LYS A 161 12.42 -6.32 -9.40
CA LYS A 161 13.19 -5.49 -10.34
C LYS A 161 13.16 -3.99 -10.02
N GLU A 162 12.34 -3.57 -9.09
CA GLU A 162 12.11 -2.16 -8.76
C GLU A 162 12.82 -1.68 -7.49
N TYR A 163 13.28 -2.60 -6.65
CA TYR A 163 14.05 -2.20 -5.46
C TYR A 163 15.54 -2.23 -5.78
N ARG A 164 16.04 -1.15 -6.33
CA ARG A 164 17.49 -0.96 -6.49
C ARG A 164 18.05 -0.41 -5.19
N ASP A 165 19.02 -1.12 -4.61
CA ASP A 165 19.94 -0.51 -3.67
C ASP A 165 20.67 0.63 -4.39
N TYR A 166 20.28 1.85 -4.10
CA TYR A 166 20.90 3.05 -4.64
C TYR A 166 22.36 3.19 -4.25
N ASN A 167 22.81 2.50 -3.23
CA ASN A 167 24.16 2.60 -2.70
C ASN A 167 25.15 1.61 -3.31
N HIS A 168 24.72 0.61 -4.07
CA HIS A 168 25.55 -0.39 -4.78
C HIS A 168 26.66 -1.03 -3.95
N ASN A 169 26.57 -0.98 -2.61
CA ASN A 169 27.61 -1.47 -1.72
C ASN A 169 27.36 -2.91 -1.23
N GLY A 170 26.32 -3.58 -1.76
CA GLY A 170 25.93 -4.92 -1.37
C GLY A 170 25.37 -5.04 0.06
N LEU A 171 25.13 -3.92 0.70
CA LEU A 171 24.49 -3.80 1.99
C LEU A 171 23.07 -3.34 1.72
N ASP A 172 22.17 -4.27 1.52
CA ASP A 172 20.74 -3.95 1.60
C ASP A 172 20.45 -3.45 3.01
N TYR A 173 19.32 -2.88 3.29
CA TYR A 173 18.79 -2.36 4.56
C TYR A 173 19.26 -3.06 5.86
N PHE A 174 20.47 -3.63 5.85
CA PHE A 174 21.08 -4.41 6.88
C PHE A 174 21.70 -3.49 7.89
N SER A 175 21.24 -3.54 9.08
CA SER A 175 21.70 -2.74 10.19
C SER A 175 21.87 -1.26 9.80
N VAL A 176 20.78 -0.58 9.54
CA VAL A 176 20.81 0.88 9.60
C VAL A 176 21.01 1.24 11.05
N SER A 177 22.25 1.46 11.45
CA SER A 177 22.50 2.18 12.68
C SER A 177 21.82 3.54 12.54
N TYR A 178 20.88 3.85 13.40
CA TYR A 178 20.07 5.09 13.37
C TYR A 178 20.92 6.37 13.42
N THR A 179 22.20 6.24 13.73
CA THR A 179 23.21 7.32 13.69
C THR A 179 23.44 7.92 12.31
N HIS A 180 22.99 7.28 11.23
CA HIS A 180 23.16 7.78 9.85
C HIS A 180 21.92 8.53 9.32
N LEU A 181 20.83 8.58 10.08
CA LEU A 181 19.63 9.37 9.75
C LEU A 181 19.57 10.73 10.43
N THR A 182 20.63 11.18 11.07
CA THR A 182 20.74 12.59 11.45
C THR A 182 20.94 13.39 10.16
N LEU A 183 19.94 14.16 9.79
CA LEU A 183 20.06 15.20 8.76
C LEU A 183 21.31 16.02 9.06
N PRO A 184 22.16 16.35 8.05
CA PRO A 184 23.25 17.25 8.27
C PRO A 184 22.69 18.55 8.83
N THR A 185 23.07 18.89 10.04
CA THR A 185 22.88 20.24 10.57
C THR A 185 23.70 21.16 9.67
N THR A 186 23.03 21.98 8.88
CA THR A 186 23.67 23.08 8.17
C THR A 186 24.23 24.03 9.24
N GLU A 187 25.56 24.10 9.32
CA GLU A 187 26.25 25.25 9.88
C GLU A 187 26.18 26.43 8.90
#